data_f5aa84036bb3d14f1d16fa4bc3ad0fec
#
_entry.id   f5aa84036bb3d14f1d16fa4bc3ad0fec
#
_cell.length_a   1.000
_cell.length_b   1.000
_cell.length_c   1.000
_cell.angle_alpha   90.00
_cell.angle_beta   90.00
_cell.angle_gamma   90.00
#
_symmetry.space_group_name_H-M   'P 1'
#
loop_
_entity.id
_entity.type
_entity.pdbx_description
1 polymer ?
#
loop_
_entity_poly.entity_id
_entity_poly.type
_entity_poly.pdbx_seq_one_letter_code
_entity_poly.pdbx_strand_id
1 'polypeptide(L)'
;LKKMAQAGTISQVLSEGDLIPIRLASGEENAIRVTHDQAGNMFFVFENCLDKQFPMNRNPTNAGGWAKSKMRAYLNGEIAKQLPDDLLESLELVSIEQKMPDQTCVKSRDKLFLFSEEQVFGESRYSKSEKGVSQLRIFEGSMERKVKSWEGKPSRWWLRSPHSDSINFFVRVYSSGSVYYNLAHFIGGVVPGFCLIEPKE
;
A
#
# COMPACT_ATOMS: atom_id res chain seq x y z
N LEU A 1 -1.69 -10.06 16.96
CA LEU A 1 -2.73 -9.53 16.03
C LEU A 1 -3.86 -10.53 15.82
N LYS A 2 -3.60 -11.81 15.45
CA LYS A 2 -4.63 -12.83 15.17
C LYS A 2 -5.66 -12.98 16.30
N LYS A 3 -5.22 -13.15 17.56
CA LYS A 3 -6.13 -13.29 18.71
C LYS A 3 -7.01 -12.05 18.90
N MET A 4 -6.47 -10.87 18.67
CA MET A 4 -7.19 -9.59 18.77
C MET A 4 -8.18 -9.42 17.61
N ALA A 5 -7.78 -9.78 16.38
CA ALA A 5 -8.67 -9.80 15.21
C ALA A 5 -9.85 -10.75 15.42
N GLN A 6 -9.58 -11.98 15.87
CA GLN A 6 -10.62 -12.99 16.14
C GLN A 6 -11.59 -12.60 17.28
N ALA A 7 -11.10 -11.83 18.26
CA ALA A 7 -11.91 -11.34 19.37
C ALA A 7 -12.68 -10.03 19.06
N GLY A 8 -12.48 -9.42 17.88
CA GLY A 8 -13.07 -8.10 17.56
C GLY A 8 -12.57 -6.96 18.44
N THR A 9 -11.38 -7.10 19.03
CA THR A 9 -10.85 -6.13 20.01
C THR A 9 -9.71 -5.28 19.45
N ILE A 10 -9.38 -5.40 18.17
CA ILE A 10 -8.27 -4.66 17.56
C ILE A 10 -8.44 -3.16 17.75
N SER A 11 -9.60 -2.62 17.41
CA SER A 11 -9.93 -1.20 17.52
C SER A 11 -9.98 -0.68 18.97
N GLN A 12 -10.11 -1.60 19.95
CA GLN A 12 -10.08 -1.26 21.38
C GLN A 12 -8.65 -1.18 21.95
N VAL A 13 -7.69 -1.81 21.27
CA VAL A 13 -6.31 -1.98 21.75
C VAL A 13 -5.31 -1.17 20.94
N LEU A 14 -5.54 -1.01 19.63
CA LEU A 14 -4.65 -0.29 18.73
C LEU A 14 -5.20 1.11 18.41
N SER A 15 -4.31 2.08 18.48
CA SER A 15 -4.59 3.50 18.23
C SER A 15 -3.89 3.99 16.96
N GLU A 16 -4.38 5.10 16.41
CA GLU A 16 -3.73 5.81 15.30
C GLU A 16 -2.25 6.07 15.58
N GLY A 17 -1.39 5.62 14.69
CA GLY A 17 0.05 5.84 14.76
C GLY A 17 0.83 4.78 15.54
N ASP A 18 0.18 3.80 16.18
CA ASP A 18 0.87 2.72 16.87
C ASP A 18 1.82 1.95 15.93
N LEU A 19 2.99 1.57 16.45
CA LEU A 19 4.00 0.79 15.72
C LEU A 19 4.08 -0.63 16.27
N ILE A 20 3.94 -1.59 15.39
CA ILE A 20 4.01 -3.02 15.70
C ILE A 20 5.22 -3.61 14.97
N PRO A 21 6.24 -4.12 15.67
CA PRO A 21 7.37 -4.77 15.01
C PRO A 21 6.93 -6.01 14.26
N ILE A 22 7.52 -6.22 13.07
CA ILE A 22 7.32 -7.41 12.26
C ILE A 22 8.66 -7.93 11.76
N ARG A 23 8.79 -9.26 11.71
CA ARG A 23 9.91 -9.95 11.08
C ARG A 23 9.38 -10.90 10.01
N LEU A 24 9.88 -10.74 8.80
CA LEU A 24 9.56 -11.61 7.68
C LEU A 24 10.35 -12.92 7.76
N ALA A 25 9.89 -13.96 7.08
CA ALA A 25 10.58 -15.25 7.03
C ALA A 25 11.98 -15.18 6.40
N SER A 26 12.24 -14.17 5.57
CA SER A 26 13.57 -13.83 5.05
C SER A 26 14.55 -13.37 6.11
N GLY A 27 14.07 -13.01 7.30
CA GLY A 27 14.84 -12.35 8.36
C GLY A 27 14.76 -10.82 8.32
N GLU A 28 14.15 -10.22 7.29
CA GLU A 28 13.92 -8.77 7.22
C GLU A 28 13.09 -8.29 8.41
N GLU A 29 13.57 -7.26 9.08
CA GLU A 29 12.89 -6.60 10.20
C GLU A 29 12.31 -5.27 9.75
N ASN A 30 11.04 -5.03 10.08
CA ASN A 30 10.33 -3.81 9.78
C ASN A 30 9.34 -3.51 10.92
N ALA A 31 8.53 -2.47 10.77
CA ALA A 31 7.40 -2.20 11.64
C ALA A 31 6.16 -1.93 10.79
N ILE A 32 5.01 -2.13 11.39
CA ILE A 32 3.71 -1.85 10.80
C ILE A 32 3.09 -0.72 11.61
N ARG A 33 2.65 0.33 10.93
CA ARG A 33 1.97 1.46 11.54
C ARG A 33 0.48 1.35 11.35
N VAL A 34 -0.27 1.56 12.43
CA VAL A 34 -1.73 1.61 12.43
C VAL A 34 -2.19 2.98 11.93
N THR A 35 -3.20 3.00 11.06
CA THR A 35 -3.85 4.22 10.60
C THR A 35 -5.30 3.95 10.21
N HIS A 36 -6.10 5.00 10.10
CA HIS A 36 -7.51 4.93 9.69
C HIS A 36 -7.76 5.81 8.48
N ASP A 37 -8.75 5.46 7.69
CA ASP A 37 -9.33 6.37 6.70
C ASP A 37 -10.34 7.33 7.35
N GLN A 38 -10.94 8.21 6.55
CA GLN A 38 -11.94 9.19 7.04
C GLN A 38 -13.25 8.53 7.51
N ALA A 39 -13.54 7.32 7.02
CA ALA A 39 -14.71 6.53 7.44
C ALA A 39 -14.45 5.72 8.72
N GLY A 40 -13.20 5.70 9.22
CA GLY A 40 -12.80 4.96 10.41
C GLY A 40 -12.36 3.52 10.14
N ASN A 41 -12.22 3.12 8.87
CA ASN A 41 -11.67 1.79 8.54
C ASN A 41 -10.17 1.76 8.89
N MET A 42 -9.73 0.68 9.54
CA MET A 42 -8.35 0.51 9.98
C MET A 42 -7.47 -0.08 8.88
N PHE A 43 -6.33 0.54 8.68
CA PHE A 43 -5.27 0.11 7.76
C PHE A 43 -3.95 -0.06 8.50
N PHE A 44 -3.12 -0.95 7.95
CA PHE A 44 -1.78 -1.21 8.42
C PHE A 44 -0.80 -0.89 7.30
N VAL A 45 0.18 -0.04 7.59
CA VAL A 45 1.18 0.48 6.65
C VAL A 45 2.56 0.04 7.09
N PHE A 46 3.35 -0.58 6.23
CA PHE A 46 4.76 -0.81 6.52
C PHE A 46 5.47 0.53 6.77
N GLU A 47 6.24 0.61 7.85
CA GLU A 47 6.92 1.85 8.25
C GLU A 47 8.00 2.23 7.27
N ASN A 48 8.75 1.26 6.76
CA ASN A 48 9.82 1.44 5.78
C ASN A 48 9.57 0.62 4.52
N CYS A 49 10.32 0.92 3.46
CA CYS A 49 10.35 0.08 2.27
C CYS A 49 10.87 -1.32 2.63
N LEU A 50 10.38 -2.33 1.92
CA LEU A 50 10.98 -3.66 1.96
C LEU A 50 12.43 -3.61 1.47
N ASP A 51 13.26 -4.52 1.96
CA ASP A 51 14.68 -4.62 1.58
C ASP A 51 14.86 -4.75 0.06
N LYS A 52 14.00 -5.52 -0.58
CA LYS A 52 14.01 -5.67 -2.04
C LYS A 52 13.16 -4.61 -2.72
N GLN A 53 13.80 -3.70 -3.42
CA GLN A 53 13.12 -2.79 -4.35
C GLN A 53 12.60 -3.55 -5.58
N PHE A 54 11.47 -3.09 -6.14
CA PHE A 54 10.81 -3.79 -7.23
C PHE A 54 10.14 -2.82 -8.23
N PRO A 55 10.05 -3.13 -9.54
CA PRO A 55 9.32 -2.33 -10.49
C PRO A 55 7.81 -2.62 -10.45
N MET A 56 6.98 -1.68 -10.88
CA MET A 56 5.54 -1.93 -11.05
C MET A 56 5.29 -2.99 -12.14
N ASN A 57 6.04 -2.91 -13.25
CA ASN A 57 5.99 -3.86 -14.38
C ASN A 57 7.38 -4.08 -14.99
N ARG A 58 7.54 -5.14 -15.78
CA ARG A 58 8.79 -5.38 -16.53
C ARG A 58 9.00 -4.38 -17.65
N ASN A 59 7.90 -3.95 -18.29
CA ASN A 59 7.90 -3.02 -19.42
C ASN A 59 7.33 -1.67 -18.97
N PRO A 60 7.62 -0.57 -19.68
CA PRO A 60 7.07 0.75 -19.40
C PRO A 60 5.60 0.83 -19.79
N THR A 61 4.73 0.17 -19.02
CA THR A 61 3.28 0.17 -19.25
C THR A 61 2.51 0.12 -17.95
N ASN A 62 1.43 0.86 -17.86
CA ASN A 62 0.45 0.75 -16.77
C ASN A 62 -0.84 0.02 -17.20
N ALA A 63 -0.82 -0.64 -18.38
CA ALA A 63 -1.97 -1.36 -18.90
C ALA A 63 -2.51 -2.40 -17.90
N GLY A 64 -3.81 -2.34 -17.61
CA GLY A 64 -4.47 -3.17 -16.62
C GLY A 64 -4.25 -2.73 -15.17
N GLY A 65 -3.63 -1.57 -14.96
CA GLY A 65 -3.46 -0.93 -13.66
C GLY A 65 -2.80 -1.81 -12.61
N TRP A 66 -3.15 -1.58 -11.36
CA TRP A 66 -2.74 -2.40 -10.24
C TRP A 66 -3.12 -3.88 -10.45
N ALA A 67 -4.34 -4.14 -10.90
CA ALA A 67 -4.89 -5.49 -11.02
C ALA A 67 -4.00 -6.46 -11.84
N LYS A 68 -3.31 -5.95 -12.89
CA LYS A 68 -2.41 -6.74 -13.74
C LYS A 68 -0.92 -6.46 -13.51
N SER A 69 -0.57 -5.65 -12.52
CA SER A 69 0.83 -5.28 -12.27
C SER A 69 1.66 -6.47 -11.75
N LYS A 70 2.96 -6.47 -12.08
CA LYS A 70 3.92 -7.43 -11.53
C LYS A 70 4.16 -7.20 -10.05
N MET A 71 4.06 -5.95 -9.60
CA MET A 71 4.13 -5.57 -8.19
C MET A 71 3.02 -6.25 -7.37
N ARG A 72 1.78 -6.24 -7.85
CA ARG A 72 0.66 -6.95 -7.20
C ARG A 72 0.95 -8.44 -7.06
N ALA A 73 1.41 -9.08 -8.15
CA ALA A 73 1.76 -10.50 -8.14
C ALA A 73 2.91 -10.79 -7.16
N TYR A 74 3.90 -9.90 -7.08
CA TYR A 74 5.02 -10.01 -6.15
C TYR A 74 4.54 -9.91 -4.69
N LEU A 75 3.71 -8.93 -4.36
CA LEU A 75 3.20 -8.75 -3.00
C LEU A 75 2.34 -9.93 -2.55
N ASN A 76 1.36 -10.34 -3.35
CA ASN A 76 0.43 -11.41 -2.99
C ASN A 76 0.99 -12.83 -3.21
N GLY A 77 2.13 -12.95 -3.87
CA GLY A 77 2.83 -14.22 -4.09
C GLY A 77 4.04 -14.40 -3.18
N GLU A 78 5.09 -13.60 -3.38
CA GLU A 78 6.38 -13.76 -2.69
C GLU A 78 6.36 -13.15 -1.29
N ILE A 79 5.85 -11.93 -1.12
CA ILE A 79 5.87 -11.23 0.17
C ILE A 79 4.82 -11.81 1.12
N ALA A 80 3.62 -12.12 0.65
CA ALA A 80 2.59 -12.71 1.49
C ALA A 80 3.05 -14.00 2.17
N LYS A 81 3.85 -14.82 1.49
CA LYS A 81 4.42 -16.06 2.04
C LYS A 81 5.53 -15.83 3.09
N GLN A 82 6.02 -14.62 3.21
CA GLN A 82 7.04 -14.24 4.19
C GLN A 82 6.44 -13.65 5.47
N LEU A 83 5.15 -13.34 5.46
CA LEU A 83 4.47 -12.89 6.67
C LEU A 83 4.34 -14.06 7.67
N PRO A 84 4.34 -13.76 8.98
CA PRO A 84 3.97 -14.76 9.99
C PRO A 84 2.61 -15.39 9.67
N ASP A 85 2.48 -16.71 9.81
CA ASP A 85 1.29 -17.46 9.41
C ASP A 85 0.01 -16.93 10.08
N ASP A 86 0.10 -16.58 11.36
CA ASP A 86 -1.01 -16.03 12.12
C ASP A 86 -1.47 -14.65 11.61
N LEU A 87 -0.54 -13.84 11.11
CA LEU A 87 -0.88 -12.59 10.46
C LEU A 87 -1.50 -12.84 9.08
N LEU A 88 -0.89 -13.69 8.25
CA LEU A 88 -1.36 -13.98 6.90
C LEU A 88 -2.80 -14.54 6.88
N GLU A 89 -3.16 -15.37 7.86
CA GLU A 89 -4.52 -15.89 8.02
C GLU A 89 -5.53 -14.83 8.44
N SER A 90 -5.08 -13.76 9.11
CA SER A 90 -5.93 -12.67 9.60
C SER A 90 -6.13 -11.55 8.59
N LEU A 91 -5.43 -11.58 7.44
CA LEU A 91 -5.54 -10.53 6.43
C LEU A 91 -6.87 -10.56 5.69
N GLU A 92 -7.54 -9.42 5.63
CA GLU A 92 -8.73 -9.22 4.82
C GLU A 92 -8.40 -9.21 3.32
N LEU A 93 -9.33 -9.73 2.51
CA LEU A 93 -9.32 -9.60 1.05
C LEU A 93 -9.98 -8.30 0.65
N VAL A 94 -9.17 -7.25 0.49
CA VAL A 94 -9.62 -5.91 0.12
C VAL A 94 -9.93 -5.83 -1.37
N SER A 95 -11.12 -5.35 -1.72
CA SER A 95 -11.51 -5.08 -3.11
C SER A 95 -10.98 -3.71 -3.55
N ILE A 96 -10.22 -3.69 -4.65
CA ILE A 96 -9.67 -2.48 -5.25
C ILE A 96 -10.26 -2.33 -6.65
N GLU A 97 -10.87 -1.19 -6.91
CA GLU A 97 -11.42 -0.82 -8.22
C GLU A 97 -10.74 0.45 -8.72
N GLN A 98 -10.12 0.38 -9.90
CA GLN A 98 -9.40 1.50 -10.50
C GLN A 98 -10.00 1.87 -11.85
N LYS A 99 -10.17 3.17 -12.08
CA LYS A 99 -10.50 3.72 -13.38
C LYS A 99 -9.21 4.01 -14.16
N MET A 100 -9.08 3.38 -15.31
CA MET A 100 -7.91 3.50 -16.17
C MET A 100 -7.97 4.75 -17.06
N PRO A 101 -6.83 5.18 -17.67
CA PRO A 101 -6.81 6.31 -18.62
C PRO A 101 -7.80 6.16 -19.76
N ASP A 102 -8.02 4.96 -20.28
CA ASP A 102 -8.98 4.64 -21.33
C ASP A 102 -10.45 4.53 -20.84
N GLN A 103 -10.73 4.98 -19.62
CA GLN A 103 -12.02 4.94 -18.94
C GLN A 103 -12.51 3.54 -18.56
N THR A 104 -11.80 2.48 -18.87
CA THR A 104 -12.13 1.13 -18.38
C THR A 104 -11.95 1.04 -16.86
N CYS A 105 -12.70 0.15 -16.22
CA CYS A 105 -12.54 -0.17 -14.80
C CYS A 105 -11.88 -1.53 -14.64
N VAL A 106 -10.83 -1.59 -13.85
CA VAL A 106 -10.15 -2.84 -13.49
C VAL A 106 -10.34 -3.12 -12.01
N LYS A 107 -10.52 -4.39 -11.66
CA LYS A 107 -10.78 -4.82 -10.28
C LYS A 107 -9.79 -5.89 -9.85
N SER A 108 -9.41 -5.85 -8.58
CA SER A 108 -8.66 -6.89 -7.92
C SER A 108 -9.16 -7.14 -6.51
N ARG A 109 -8.75 -8.26 -5.91
CA ARG A 109 -8.95 -8.57 -4.49
C ARG A 109 -7.61 -9.02 -3.94
N ASP A 110 -7.12 -8.32 -2.93
CA ASP A 110 -5.75 -8.45 -2.47
C ASP A 110 -5.65 -8.47 -0.94
N LYS A 111 -4.79 -9.33 -0.42
CA LYS A 111 -4.38 -9.34 0.99
C LYS A 111 -3.34 -8.26 1.27
N LEU A 112 -2.38 -8.12 0.34
CA LEU A 112 -1.38 -7.05 0.37
C LEU A 112 -1.54 -6.14 -0.84
N PHE A 113 -1.44 -4.84 -0.61
CA PHE A 113 -1.58 -3.83 -1.67
C PHE A 113 -0.64 -2.65 -1.44
N LEU A 114 -0.40 -1.85 -2.48
CA LEU A 114 0.15 -0.52 -2.33
C LEU A 114 -1.00 0.48 -2.13
N PHE A 115 -0.72 1.60 -1.47
CA PHE A 115 -1.70 2.67 -1.32
C PHE A 115 -1.91 3.44 -2.63
N SER A 116 -3.09 4.04 -2.79
CA SER A 116 -3.36 4.95 -3.91
C SER A 116 -2.78 6.34 -3.64
N GLU A 117 -2.71 7.16 -4.69
CA GLU A 117 -2.34 8.57 -4.57
C GLU A 117 -3.26 9.30 -3.59
N GLU A 118 -4.57 9.08 -3.71
CA GLU A 118 -5.59 9.68 -2.86
C GLU A 118 -5.46 9.27 -1.39
N GLN A 119 -5.14 7.98 -1.11
CA GLN A 119 -4.90 7.53 0.27
C GLN A 119 -3.69 8.20 0.92
N VAL A 120 -2.68 8.59 0.14
CA VAL A 120 -1.47 9.22 0.68
C VAL A 120 -1.56 10.75 0.68
N PHE A 121 -2.16 11.35 -0.35
CA PHE A 121 -2.13 12.81 -0.54
C PHE A 121 -3.48 13.50 -0.33
N GLY A 122 -4.58 12.76 -0.21
CA GLY A 122 -5.94 13.31 -0.09
C GLY A 122 -6.55 13.76 -1.41
N GLU A 123 -5.78 13.72 -2.47
CA GLU A 123 -6.20 14.09 -3.82
C GLU A 123 -5.52 13.20 -4.88
N SER A 124 -6.11 13.11 -6.05
CA SER A 124 -5.55 12.44 -7.22
C SER A 124 -5.08 13.46 -8.24
N ARG A 125 -3.83 13.90 -8.11
CA ARG A 125 -3.19 14.89 -8.98
C ARG A 125 -2.75 14.30 -10.32
N TYR A 126 -2.21 13.10 -10.30
CA TYR A 126 -1.65 12.40 -11.46
C TYR A 126 -2.43 11.17 -11.86
N SER A 127 -3.36 10.70 -11.03
CA SER A 127 -4.18 9.52 -11.30
C SER A 127 -5.67 9.86 -11.35
N LYS A 128 -6.50 8.87 -11.60
CA LYS A 128 -7.96 8.98 -11.41
C LYS A 128 -8.30 8.62 -9.98
N SER A 129 -9.27 9.33 -9.39
CA SER A 129 -9.81 8.98 -8.07
C SER A 129 -10.37 7.58 -8.05
N GLU A 130 -10.14 6.87 -6.96
CA GLU A 130 -10.70 5.55 -6.68
C GLU A 130 -11.98 5.70 -5.85
N LYS A 131 -13.05 5.02 -6.25
CA LYS A 131 -14.33 5.13 -5.55
C LYS A 131 -14.24 4.58 -4.12
N GLY A 132 -14.73 5.35 -3.15
CA GLY A 132 -14.78 4.94 -1.74
C GLY A 132 -13.43 4.98 -1.03
N VAL A 133 -12.46 5.70 -1.61
CA VAL A 133 -11.13 5.90 -1.03
C VAL A 133 -11.03 7.30 -0.46
N SER A 134 -10.39 7.46 0.68
CA SER A 134 -10.06 8.75 1.30
C SER A 134 -8.65 8.74 1.87
N GLN A 135 -8.13 9.91 2.20
CA GLN A 135 -6.80 10.03 2.77
C GLN A 135 -6.70 9.28 4.11
N LEU A 136 -5.59 8.57 4.31
CA LEU A 136 -5.25 7.96 5.58
C LEU A 136 -4.75 9.03 6.56
N ARG A 137 -5.25 9.00 7.79
CA ARG A 137 -4.97 10.01 8.82
C ARG A 137 -3.48 10.18 9.10
N ILE A 138 -2.72 9.09 9.05
CA ILE A 138 -1.26 9.13 9.25
C ILE A 138 -0.52 10.06 8.27
N PHE A 139 -1.08 10.27 7.08
CA PHE A 139 -0.47 11.10 6.03
C PHE A 139 -1.02 12.54 6.00
N GLU A 140 -2.07 12.84 6.77
CA GLU A 140 -2.65 14.18 6.81
C GLU A 140 -1.67 15.21 7.38
N GLY A 141 -1.55 16.35 6.69
CA GLY A 141 -0.73 17.47 7.13
C GLY A 141 0.76 17.17 7.34
N SER A 142 1.22 15.94 7.06
CA SER A 142 2.60 15.52 7.33
C SER A 142 3.33 15.06 6.08
N MET A 143 4.36 15.82 5.68
CA MET A 143 5.32 15.37 4.66
C MET A 143 6.25 14.29 5.21
N GLU A 144 6.64 14.39 6.45
CA GLU A 144 7.56 13.47 7.14
C GLU A 144 7.03 12.04 7.14
N ARG A 145 5.74 11.86 7.40
CA ARG A 145 5.09 10.54 7.40
C ARG A 145 5.03 9.88 6.01
N LYS A 146 5.15 10.67 4.96
CA LYS A 146 5.22 10.19 3.56
C LYS A 146 6.64 9.79 3.16
N VAL A 147 7.67 10.23 3.88
CA VAL A 147 9.05 9.79 3.67
C VAL A 147 9.22 8.38 4.23
N LYS A 148 9.62 7.46 3.38
CA LYS A 148 9.94 6.08 3.75
C LYS A 148 11.42 5.82 3.53
N SER A 149 12.03 5.00 4.37
CA SER A 149 13.44 4.69 4.22
C SER A 149 13.67 3.33 3.54
N TRP A 150 14.81 3.23 2.88
CA TRP A 150 15.39 2.01 2.37
C TRP A 150 16.87 2.00 2.76
N GLU A 151 17.31 0.95 3.44
CA GLU A 151 18.66 0.88 4.02
C GLU A 151 19.03 2.13 4.87
N GLY A 152 18.06 2.60 5.66
CA GLY A 152 18.23 3.76 6.55
C GLY A 152 18.26 5.12 5.86
N LYS A 153 18.02 5.21 4.55
CA LYS A 153 18.03 6.47 3.78
C LYS A 153 16.66 6.76 3.18
N PRO A 154 16.21 8.04 3.11
CA PRO A 154 14.98 8.42 2.44
C PRO A 154 14.92 7.88 1.01
N SER A 155 13.88 7.15 0.67
CA SER A 155 13.73 6.49 -0.62
C SER A 155 12.43 6.87 -1.32
N ARG A 156 12.41 6.67 -2.63
CA ARG A 156 11.20 6.77 -3.45
C ARG A 156 10.46 5.46 -3.35
N TRP A 157 9.13 5.52 -3.24
CA TRP A 157 8.32 4.31 -3.15
C TRP A 157 7.05 4.39 -4.01
N TRP A 158 6.62 3.24 -4.52
CA TRP A 158 5.51 3.13 -5.46
C TRP A 158 4.16 3.24 -4.79
N LEU A 159 3.23 3.88 -5.51
CA LEU A 159 1.79 3.82 -5.27
C LEU A 159 1.15 2.93 -6.34
N ARG A 160 -0.04 2.37 -6.04
CA ARG A 160 -0.77 1.54 -7.00
C ARG A 160 -1.41 2.32 -8.15
N SER A 161 -1.46 3.64 -8.07
CA SER A 161 -2.20 4.51 -8.98
C SER A 161 -1.51 4.61 -10.35
N PRO A 162 -2.15 4.17 -11.46
CA PRO A 162 -1.66 4.43 -12.80
C PRO A 162 -1.83 5.90 -13.15
N HIS A 163 -0.89 6.48 -13.89
CA HIS A 163 -0.97 7.87 -14.34
C HIS A 163 -2.15 8.06 -15.30
N SER A 164 -2.91 9.15 -15.13
CA SER A 164 -4.16 9.41 -15.87
C SER A 164 -3.97 9.74 -17.36
N ASP A 165 -2.84 10.33 -17.72
CA ASP A 165 -2.59 10.88 -19.06
C ASP A 165 -1.44 10.18 -19.78
N SER A 166 -0.94 9.08 -19.24
CA SER A 166 0.13 8.30 -19.85
C SER A 166 -0.03 6.82 -19.56
N ILE A 167 0.16 6.00 -20.57
CA ILE A 167 0.09 4.53 -20.47
C ILE A 167 1.36 3.90 -19.91
N ASN A 168 2.39 4.68 -19.58
CA ASN A 168 3.72 4.17 -19.23
C ASN A 168 4.09 4.36 -17.75
N PHE A 169 3.35 5.20 -17.02
CA PHE A 169 3.74 5.63 -15.68
C PHE A 169 2.80 5.11 -14.60
N PHE A 170 3.39 4.93 -13.41
CA PHE A 170 2.66 4.87 -12.13
C PHE A 170 3.08 6.03 -11.24
N VAL A 171 2.18 6.42 -10.35
CA VAL A 171 2.46 7.43 -9.32
C VAL A 171 3.36 6.83 -8.24
N ARG A 172 4.20 7.68 -7.66
CA ARG A 172 5.07 7.33 -6.53
C ARG A 172 5.25 8.52 -5.59
N VAL A 173 5.68 8.23 -4.39
CA VAL A 173 6.17 9.22 -3.44
C VAL A 173 7.66 9.41 -3.67
N TYR A 174 8.11 10.66 -3.68
CA TYR A 174 9.54 11.00 -3.78
C TYR A 174 10.23 10.87 -2.42
N SER A 175 11.56 10.86 -2.38
CA SER A 175 12.34 10.80 -1.14
C SER A 175 12.13 12.00 -0.21
N SER A 176 11.59 13.11 -0.74
CA SER A 176 11.16 14.27 0.03
C SER A 176 9.74 14.17 0.62
N GLY A 177 9.00 13.09 0.31
CA GLY A 177 7.59 12.96 0.66
C GLY A 177 6.62 13.56 -0.33
N SER A 178 7.10 14.23 -1.41
CA SER A 178 6.24 14.81 -2.44
C SER A 178 5.72 13.77 -3.43
N VAL A 179 4.56 14.06 -4.05
CA VAL A 179 4.00 13.22 -5.11
C VAL A 179 4.77 13.39 -6.41
N TYR A 180 5.00 12.29 -7.12
CA TYR A 180 5.58 12.25 -8.46
C TYR A 180 5.14 10.99 -9.21
N TYR A 181 5.70 10.73 -10.39
CA TYR A 181 5.46 9.52 -11.17
C TYR A 181 6.75 9.04 -11.84
N ASN A 182 6.76 7.81 -12.33
CA ASN A 182 7.86 7.29 -13.12
C ASN A 182 7.41 6.13 -14.02
N LEU A 183 8.26 5.78 -14.99
CA LEU A 183 8.09 4.63 -15.86
C LEU A 183 7.93 3.35 -15.05
N ALA A 184 6.93 2.55 -15.39
CA ALA A 184 6.52 1.36 -14.63
C ALA A 184 7.64 0.31 -14.45
N HIS A 185 8.64 0.29 -15.34
CA HIS A 185 9.74 -0.68 -15.29
C HIS A 185 10.93 -0.24 -14.42
N PHE A 186 10.91 1.00 -13.92
CA PHE A 186 11.97 1.45 -13.01
C PHE A 186 11.80 0.82 -11.63
N ILE A 187 12.94 0.51 -11.01
CA ILE A 187 12.99 -0.04 -9.66
C ILE A 187 12.67 1.08 -8.65
N GLY A 188 11.90 0.76 -7.64
CA GLY A 188 11.55 1.67 -6.56
C GLY A 188 11.18 0.93 -5.28
N GLY A 189 11.12 1.66 -4.18
CA GLY A 189 10.75 1.13 -2.88
C GLY A 189 9.34 0.55 -2.87
N VAL A 190 9.13 -0.45 -2.05
CA VAL A 190 7.88 -1.17 -1.88
C VAL A 190 7.41 -1.00 -0.45
N VAL A 191 6.27 -0.35 -0.26
CA VAL A 191 5.64 -0.12 1.05
C VAL A 191 4.27 -0.78 1.06
N PRO A 192 4.17 -2.03 1.50
CA PRO A 192 2.90 -2.74 1.53
C PRO A 192 1.93 -2.14 2.56
N GLY A 193 0.64 -2.30 2.27
CA GLY A 193 -0.44 -2.13 3.22
C GLY A 193 -1.37 -3.33 3.23
N PHE A 194 -2.15 -3.44 4.29
CA PHE A 194 -3.18 -4.46 4.45
C PHE A 194 -4.27 -4.01 5.43
N CYS A 195 -5.38 -4.76 5.46
CA CYS A 195 -6.41 -4.69 6.48
C CYS A 195 -6.53 -6.05 7.18
N LEU A 196 -7.07 -6.05 8.39
CA LEU A 196 -7.36 -7.28 9.13
C LEU A 196 -8.85 -7.58 9.07
N ILE A 197 -9.18 -8.87 9.06
CA ILE A 197 -10.56 -9.34 9.17
C ILE A 197 -11.08 -8.93 10.55
N GLU A 198 -12.09 -8.08 10.58
CA GLU A 198 -12.86 -7.82 11.79
C GLU A 198 -14.15 -8.63 11.75
N PRO A 199 -14.57 -9.23 12.87
CA PRO A 199 -15.89 -9.85 12.96
C PRO A 199 -16.94 -8.78 12.67
N LYS A 200 -17.83 -9.03 11.72
CA LYS A 200 -19.00 -8.18 11.52
C LYS A 200 -19.93 -8.42 12.71
N GLU A 201 -20.28 -7.32 13.40
CA GLU A 201 -21.37 -7.33 14.37
C GLU A 201 -22.70 -7.77 13.73
#